data_8f216969a7313ad1e01bca508dde245f
#
_entry.id   8f216969a7313ad1e01bca508dde245f
#
_cell.length_a   1.000
_cell.length_b   1.000
_cell.length_c   1.000
_cell.angle_alpha   90.00
_cell.angle_beta   90.00
_cell.angle_gamma   90.00
#
_symmetry.space_group_name_H-M   'P 1'
#
loop_
_entity.id
_entity.type
_entity.pdbx_description
1 polymer ?
#
loop_
_entity_poly.entity_id
_entity_poly.type
_entity_poly.pdbx_seq_one_letter_code
_entity_poly.pdbx_strand_id
1 'polypeptide(L)'
;MLRTQEPVEVWTTAAGEPARLVWRARRFRVNDTPTPLVTPCDWWQPFTDSGAPGRPPLEISGWRFQAATDDGETHVFDVAHDGARWQVLRVFD
;
A
#
# COMPACT_ATOMS: atom_id res chain seq x y z
N MET A 1 -10.83 13.18 0.88
CA MET A 1 -10.32 11.80 0.80
C MET A 1 -11.30 10.94 0.04
N LEU A 2 -10.81 10.17 -0.89
CA LEU A 2 -11.63 9.25 -1.66
C LEU A 2 -11.33 7.84 -1.24
N ARG A 3 -12.34 7.10 -0.83
CA ARG A 3 -12.20 5.68 -0.56
C ARG A 3 -12.62 4.90 -1.77
N THR A 4 -11.78 3.94 -2.15
CA THR A 4 -12.06 3.17 -3.34
C THR A 4 -11.34 1.85 -3.21
N GLN A 5 -11.74 0.88 -4.00
CA GLN A 5 -11.02 -0.37 -4.10
C GLN A 5 -10.80 -0.67 -5.56
N GLU A 6 -10.17 0.24 -6.23
CA GLU A 6 -9.96 0.12 -7.67
C GLU A 6 -8.67 -0.61 -7.95
N PRO A 7 -8.65 -1.45 -8.95
CA PRO A 7 -7.41 -2.07 -9.36
C PRO A 7 -6.44 -1.03 -9.88
N VAL A 8 -5.18 -1.28 -9.67
CA VAL A 8 -4.13 -0.37 -10.11
C VAL A 8 -2.93 -1.20 -10.46
N GLU A 9 -2.12 -0.71 -11.38
CA GLU A 9 -0.86 -1.36 -11.69
C GLU A 9 0.24 -0.61 -11.00
N VAL A 10 1.08 -1.34 -10.30
CA VAL A 10 2.17 -0.76 -9.52
C VAL A 10 3.46 -1.46 -9.89
N TRP A 11 4.50 -0.67 -10.12
CA TRP A 11 5.85 -1.16 -10.34
C TRP A 11 6.65 -0.84 -9.11
N THR A 12 7.41 -1.82 -8.66
CA THR A 12 8.16 -1.68 -7.41
C THR A 12 9.64 -1.64 -7.68
N THR A 13 10.38 -1.12 -6.70
CA THR A 13 11.83 -1.18 -6.73
C THR A 13 12.29 -2.58 -6.39
N ALA A 14 13.60 -2.79 -6.46
CA ALA A 14 14.17 -4.08 -6.08
C ALA A 14 13.88 -4.40 -4.61
N ALA A 15 13.67 -3.40 -3.80
CA ALA A 15 13.33 -3.62 -2.39
C ALA A 15 11.85 -3.85 -2.17
N GLY A 16 11.04 -3.82 -3.22
CA GLY A 16 9.62 -4.08 -3.08
C GLY A 16 8.77 -2.87 -2.79
N GLU A 17 9.35 -1.69 -2.80
CA GLU A 17 8.60 -0.47 -2.53
C GLU A 17 8.01 0.10 -3.80
N PRO A 18 6.81 0.66 -3.75
CA PRO A 18 6.21 1.24 -4.94
C PRO A 18 7.06 2.37 -5.52
N ALA A 19 7.21 2.37 -6.83
CA ALA A 19 7.96 3.39 -7.53
C ALA A 19 7.10 4.12 -8.55
N ARG A 20 6.17 3.43 -9.17
CA ARG A 20 5.28 4.00 -10.18
C ARG A 20 3.95 3.30 -10.12
N LEU A 21 2.90 3.98 -10.55
CA LEU A 21 1.62 3.31 -10.66
C LEU A 21 0.82 3.90 -11.82
N VAL A 22 -0.11 3.13 -12.32
CA VAL A 22 -1.10 3.60 -13.30
C VAL A 22 -2.45 3.48 -12.65
N TRP A 23 -3.14 4.61 -12.50
CA TRP A 23 -4.44 4.70 -11.87
C TRP A 23 -5.34 5.54 -12.75
N ARG A 24 -6.49 4.97 -13.11
CA ARG A 24 -7.46 5.65 -13.96
C ARG A 24 -6.82 6.14 -15.25
N ALA A 25 -6.00 5.27 -15.85
CA ALA A 25 -5.33 5.51 -17.10
C ALA A 25 -4.29 6.63 -17.05
N ARG A 26 -3.90 7.06 -15.88
CA ARG A 26 -2.86 8.07 -15.75
C ARG A 26 -1.65 7.48 -15.04
N ARG A 27 -0.49 7.90 -15.48
CA ARG A 27 0.77 7.39 -14.95
C ARG A 27 1.28 8.31 -13.88
N PHE A 28 1.55 7.74 -12.70
CA PHE A 28 2.08 8.49 -11.58
C PHE A 28 3.45 7.94 -11.21
N ARG A 29 4.31 8.82 -10.76
CA ARG A 29 5.63 8.46 -10.29
C ARG A 29 5.71 8.83 -8.82
N VAL A 30 6.15 7.89 -8.00
CA VAL A 30 6.27 8.11 -6.58
C VAL A 30 7.40 9.12 -6.36
N ASN A 31 7.13 10.16 -5.62
CA ASN A 31 8.08 11.24 -5.41
C ASN A 31 8.41 11.46 -3.94
N ASP A 32 8.11 10.49 -3.09
CA ASP A 32 8.56 10.55 -1.71
C ASP A 32 8.92 9.13 -1.27
N THR A 33 9.26 8.97 0.00
CA THR A 33 9.58 7.65 0.54
C THR A 33 8.29 6.96 0.94
N PRO A 34 7.96 5.81 0.33
CA PRO A 34 6.76 5.10 0.73
C PRO A 34 6.79 4.66 2.17
N THR A 35 5.65 4.76 2.81
CA THR A 35 5.48 4.34 4.20
C THR A 35 4.70 3.03 4.21
N PRO A 36 5.21 1.99 4.83
CA PRO A 36 4.45 0.74 4.88
C PRO A 36 3.23 0.88 5.76
N LEU A 37 2.14 0.29 5.31
CA LEU A 37 0.94 0.18 6.10
C LEU A 37 0.95 -1.21 6.73
N VAL A 38 0.96 -1.26 8.04
CA VAL A 38 1.07 -2.53 8.74
C VAL A 38 -0.17 -2.76 9.58
N THR A 39 -0.52 -4.02 9.70
CA THR A 39 -1.62 -4.42 10.57
C THR A 39 -1.19 -5.60 11.39
N PRO A 40 -1.69 -5.70 12.60
CA PRO A 40 -1.44 -6.89 13.38
C PRO A 40 -2.15 -8.07 12.75
N CYS A 41 -1.45 -9.16 12.63
CA CYS A 41 -1.99 -10.31 11.97
C CYS A 41 -2.68 -11.16 12.99
N ASP A 42 -3.99 -11.21 12.96
CA ASP A 42 -4.78 -12.10 13.84
C ASP A 42 -4.35 -12.10 15.28
N TRP A 43 -3.91 -10.97 15.72
CA TRP A 43 -3.38 -10.94 17.08
C TRP A 43 -4.46 -11.26 18.09
N TRP A 44 -5.69 -11.07 17.76
CA TRP A 44 -6.76 -11.35 18.68
C TRP A 44 -7.14 -12.83 18.71
N GLN A 45 -6.59 -13.59 17.84
CA GLN A 45 -6.83 -14.97 17.86
C GLN A 45 -5.97 -15.60 18.86
N PRO A 46 -6.48 -16.09 19.79
CA PRO A 46 -5.71 -16.53 20.81
C PRO A 46 -4.85 -17.57 20.55
N PHE A 47 -4.46 -17.82 20.59
CA PHE A 47 -3.76 -18.57 20.66
C PHE A 47 -3.26 -19.26 20.17
N THR A 48 -3.24 -19.06 19.74
CA THR A 48 -2.71 -19.64 19.03
C THR A 48 -1.57 -19.84 19.47
N ASP A 49 -1.21 -19.92 20.01
CA ASP A 49 -0.22 -20.22 20.39
C ASP A 49 0.82 -20.21 19.97
N SER A 50 0.92 -20.20 19.51
CA SER A 50 1.93 -20.20 18.91
C SER A 50 2.98 -19.85 19.53
N GLY A 51 3.06 -19.73 20.37
CA GLY A 51 4.17 -19.52 20.87
C GLY A 51 4.75 -18.30 20.73
N ALA A 52 4.34 -17.54 20.10
CA ALA A 52 4.96 -16.33 19.94
C ALA A 52 4.52 -15.50 20.99
N PRO A 53 5.02 -15.58 22.03
CA PRO A 53 4.51 -14.87 23.05
C PRO A 53 4.79 -13.52 22.88
N GLY A 54 4.17 -12.82 23.27
CA GLY A 54 4.58 -11.60 23.34
C GLY A 54 3.95 -10.67 22.49
N ARG A 55 3.99 -10.77 21.33
CA ARG A 55 3.34 -9.79 20.55
C ARG A 55 2.90 -10.35 19.25
N PRO A 56 1.86 -9.78 18.71
CA PRO A 56 1.36 -10.25 17.44
C PRO A 56 2.34 -9.92 16.37
N PRO A 57 2.43 -10.75 15.36
CA PRO A 57 3.21 -10.39 14.20
C PRO A 57 2.55 -9.25 13.47
N LEU A 58 3.35 -8.48 12.80
CA LEU A 58 2.87 -7.42 11.94
C LEU A 58 3.22 -7.79 10.52
N GLU A 59 2.33 -7.49 9.62
CA GLU A 59 2.66 -7.67 8.23
C GLU A 59 2.31 -6.42 7.46
N ILE A 60 3.07 -6.19 6.41
CA ILE A 60 2.84 -5.05 5.56
C ILE A 60 1.65 -5.35 4.68
N SER A 61 0.57 -4.63 4.90
CA SER A 61 -0.63 -4.82 4.12
C SER A 61 -0.69 -3.90 2.93
N GLY A 62 0.16 -2.89 2.88
CA GLY A 62 0.15 -1.96 1.78
C GLY A 62 1.16 -0.87 1.99
N TRP A 63 0.98 0.21 1.24
CA TRP A 63 1.92 1.32 1.26
C TRP A 63 1.17 2.63 1.11
N ARG A 64 1.68 3.66 1.73
CA ARG A 64 1.21 5.03 1.55
C ARG A 64 2.34 5.85 0.94
N PHE A 65 2.05 6.58 -0.11
CA PHE A 65 3.07 7.41 -0.76
C PHE A 65 2.41 8.53 -1.53
N GLN A 66 3.21 9.54 -1.83
CA GLN A 66 2.78 10.61 -2.70
C GLN A 66 3.32 10.34 -4.10
N ALA A 67 2.52 10.58 -5.09
CA ALA A 67 2.92 10.39 -6.46
C ALA A 67 2.31 11.45 -7.35
N ALA A 68 2.97 11.74 -8.46
CA ALA A 68 2.56 12.81 -9.35
C ALA A 68 2.68 12.38 -10.79
N THR A 69 1.83 12.96 -11.62
CA THR A 69 1.92 12.83 -13.07
C THR A 69 2.90 13.86 -13.61
N ASP A 70 3.25 13.69 -14.88
CA ASP A 70 4.15 14.64 -15.53
C ASP A 70 3.54 16.03 -15.64
N ASP A 71 2.23 16.13 -15.66
CA ASP A 71 1.58 17.44 -15.77
C ASP A 71 1.21 18.03 -14.42
N GLY A 72 1.65 17.42 -13.34
CA GLY A 72 1.52 18.06 -12.03
C GLY A 72 0.39 17.59 -11.16
N GLU A 73 -0.43 16.66 -11.60
CA GLU A 73 -1.46 16.12 -10.73
C GLU A 73 -0.79 15.30 -9.65
N THR A 74 -1.07 15.61 -8.40
CA THR A 74 -0.39 15.00 -7.26
C THR A 74 -1.41 14.51 -6.25
N HIS A 75 -1.21 13.30 -5.75
CA HIS A 75 -2.07 12.73 -4.73
C HIS A 75 -1.24 11.86 -3.80
N VAL A 76 -1.78 11.62 -2.62
CA VAL A 76 -1.26 10.61 -1.71
C VAL A 76 -2.15 9.39 -1.85
N PHE A 77 -1.54 8.24 -2.06
CA PHE A 77 -2.26 6.99 -2.30
C PHE A 77 -2.01 6.02 -1.16
N ASP A 78 -3.07 5.31 -0.78
CA ASP A 78 -2.92 4.10 0.02
C ASP A 78 -3.23 2.94 -0.92
N VAL A 79 -2.26 2.05 -1.10
CA VAL A 79 -2.43 0.90 -1.96
C VAL A 79 -2.17 -0.37 -1.18
N ALA A 80 -2.78 -1.44 -1.60
CA ALA A 80 -2.58 -2.74 -0.98
C ALA A 80 -2.38 -3.79 -2.04
N HIS A 81 -1.66 -4.85 -1.68
CA HIS A 81 -1.40 -5.97 -2.55
C HIS A 81 -1.90 -7.23 -1.87
N ASP A 82 -2.75 -7.97 -2.54
CA ASP A 82 -3.35 -9.15 -1.95
C ASP A 82 -2.67 -10.45 -2.39
N GLY A 83 -1.46 -10.35 -2.87
CA GLY A 83 -0.73 -11.50 -3.37
C GLY A 83 -0.84 -11.68 -4.87
N ALA A 84 -1.81 -11.08 -5.48
CA ALA A 84 -2.01 -11.20 -6.92
C ALA A 84 -2.18 -9.87 -7.59
N ARG A 85 -2.80 -8.94 -6.93
CA ARG A 85 -3.14 -7.66 -7.54
C ARG A 85 -2.93 -6.53 -6.57
N TRP A 86 -2.71 -5.36 -7.14
CA TRP A 86 -2.65 -4.12 -6.37
C TRP A 86 -3.99 -3.41 -6.48
N GLN A 87 -4.38 -2.77 -5.39
CA GLN A 87 -5.60 -1.99 -5.33
C GLN A 87 -5.33 -0.68 -4.64
N VAL A 88 -5.96 0.38 -5.14
CA VAL A 88 -5.96 1.66 -4.43
C VAL A 88 -7.08 1.61 -3.42
N LEU A 89 -6.76 1.87 -2.19
CA LEU A 89 -7.74 1.86 -1.10
C LEU A 89 -8.24 3.26 -0.81
N ARG A 90 -7.37 4.25 -0.86
CA ARG A 90 -7.72 5.64 -0.59
C ARG A 90 -6.84 6.54 -1.42
N VAL A 91 -7.39 7.68 -1.77
CA VAL A 91 -6.65 8.74 -2.43
C VAL A 91 -6.89 10.01 -1.64
N PHE A 92 -5.83 10.68 -1.28
CA PHE A 92 -5.90 11.94 -0.55
C PHE A 92 -5.47 13.07 -1.47
N ASP A 93 -6.18 14.14 -1.42
CA ASP A 93 -5.81 15.30 -2.22
C ASP A 93 -4.89 16.24 -1.49
#